data_651fd12af7996b4168a164e4b57567ed
#
_entry.id   651fd12af7996b4168a164e4b57567ed
#
_cell.length_a   1.000
_cell.length_b   1.000
_cell.length_c   1.000
_cell.angle_alpha   90.00
_cell.angle_beta   90.00
_cell.angle_gamma   90.00
#
_symmetry.space_group_name_H-M   'P 1'
#
loop_
_entity.id
_entity.type
_entity.pdbx_description
1 polymer ?
#
loop_
_entity_poly.entity_id
_entity_poly.type
_entity_poly.pdbx_seq_one_letter_code
_entity_poly.pdbx_strand_id
1 'polypeptide(L)'
;MMWQIVLSLVCVAFLGAILWEKRQGKLMQSASDRKLENVNCLFDAILTHIHAYVLVIDSDFKVLKTNYYDLTHLSPDGKEKRVGDLLQCRNALSAKGGCGTHAFCQECPVRGAIGNAFRQKKEFTDLQSSLNIAIDEHEFVKCDVMISGVFMTLDSEERMVLTVHDITSIKQTEEALAEAKEKAENADRSKSAFLANMSHEIRTPLNAIVGFSELLAAANTEEEKQKYLEILHTNSELLLQLVNDILDLSKIEAGTLEFVYSDVDINLLLNDLEQLFRMKIGSNSPVQIITESGLPSCMVHTDRNRIAQVVSNFVSNAIKFTTE
;
A
#
# COMPACT_ATOMS: atom_id res chain seq x y z
N MET A 1 50.63 80.96 31.43
CA MET A 1 50.70 80.26 30.08
C MET A 1 50.77 78.73 30.21
N MET A 2 51.56 78.14 31.11
CA MET A 2 51.74 76.69 31.31
C MET A 2 50.43 75.95 31.72
N TRP A 3 49.57 76.52 32.57
CA TRP A 3 48.29 75.93 32.99
C TRP A 3 47.22 75.81 31.89
N GLN A 4 47.20 76.73 30.95
CA GLN A 4 46.25 76.67 29.82
C GLN A 4 46.58 75.56 28.82
N ILE A 5 47.86 75.24 28.62
CA ILE A 5 48.32 74.17 27.75
C ILE A 5 48.01 72.79 28.37
N VAL A 6 48.17 72.63 29.66
CA VAL A 6 47.85 71.39 30.39
C VAL A 6 46.36 71.11 30.40
N LEU A 7 45.52 72.15 30.58
CA LEU A 7 44.05 72.02 30.52
C LEU A 7 43.56 71.63 29.16
N SER A 8 44.16 72.22 28.11
CA SER A 8 43.82 71.88 26.70
C SER A 8 44.21 70.45 26.32
N LEU A 9 45.35 69.95 26.77
CA LEU A 9 45.79 68.58 26.58
C LEU A 9 44.91 67.57 27.33
N VAL A 10 44.47 67.85 28.53
CA VAL A 10 43.51 67.00 29.28
C VAL A 10 42.15 66.97 28.62
N CYS A 11 41.64 68.11 28.10
CA CYS A 11 40.38 68.15 27.36
C CYS A 11 40.45 67.34 26.05
N VAL A 12 41.56 67.40 25.32
CA VAL A 12 41.75 66.60 24.08
C VAL A 12 41.84 65.12 24.39
N ALA A 13 42.54 64.77 25.47
CA ALA A 13 42.61 63.36 25.89
C ALA A 13 41.24 62.83 26.33
N PHE A 14 40.46 63.61 27.05
CA PHE A 14 39.11 63.25 27.49
C PHE A 14 38.14 63.13 26.32
N LEU A 15 38.16 64.05 25.35
CA LEU A 15 37.42 63.98 24.11
C LEU A 15 37.82 62.78 23.27
N GLY A 16 39.11 62.45 23.20
CA GLY A 16 39.64 61.27 22.52
C GLY A 16 39.15 59.96 23.15
N ALA A 17 39.11 59.91 24.49
CA ALA A 17 38.58 58.72 25.21
C ALA A 17 37.08 58.53 24.97
N ILE A 18 36.27 59.59 25.02
CA ILE A 18 34.81 59.54 24.70
C ILE A 18 34.56 59.10 23.27
N LEU A 19 35.32 59.62 22.32
CA LEU A 19 35.20 59.22 20.89
C LEU A 19 35.63 57.76 20.66
N TRP A 20 36.66 57.32 21.37
CA TRP A 20 37.14 55.92 21.33
C TRP A 20 36.08 54.95 21.90
N GLU A 21 35.49 55.29 23.04
CA GLU A 21 34.43 54.50 23.68
C GLU A 21 33.18 54.41 22.84
N LYS A 22 32.72 55.56 22.23
CA LYS A 22 31.63 55.58 21.25
C LYS A 22 31.94 54.76 20.01
N ARG A 23 33.19 54.74 19.53
CA ARG A 23 33.60 53.94 18.36
C ARG A 23 33.64 52.44 18.72
N GLN A 24 34.10 52.08 19.90
CA GLN A 24 34.08 50.69 20.38
C GLN A 24 32.65 50.18 20.57
N GLY A 25 31.76 50.99 21.17
CA GLY A 25 30.34 50.66 21.28
C GLY A 25 29.66 50.40 19.93
N LYS A 26 29.92 51.26 18.94
CA LYS A 26 29.40 51.07 17.57
C LYS A 26 29.97 49.80 16.89
N LEU A 27 31.25 49.48 17.09
CA LEU A 27 31.85 48.29 16.52
C LEU A 27 31.30 47.02 17.19
N MET A 28 31.11 46.99 18.51
CA MET A 28 30.45 45.89 19.20
C MET A 28 29.00 45.71 18.77
N GLN A 29 28.23 46.77 18.62
CA GLN A 29 26.87 46.72 18.21
C GLN A 29 26.76 46.22 16.76
N SER A 30 27.59 46.67 15.83
CA SER A 30 27.62 46.19 14.47
C SER A 30 28.09 44.71 14.35
N ALA A 31 28.95 44.25 15.23
CA ALA A 31 29.35 42.82 15.28
C ALA A 31 28.23 41.92 15.86
N SER A 32 27.46 42.42 16.82
CA SER A 32 26.27 41.77 17.37
C SER A 32 25.17 41.68 16.32
N ASP A 33 24.89 42.80 15.63
CA ASP A 33 23.88 42.88 14.58
C ASP A 33 24.18 41.91 13.43
N ARG A 34 25.43 41.81 12.97
CA ARG A 34 25.88 40.82 11.96
C ARG A 34 25.73 39.37 12.43
N LYS A 35 26.01 39.08 13.70
CA LYS A 35 25.81 37.72 14.26
C LYS A 35 24.32 37.36 14.24
N LEU A 36 23.46 38.29 14.65
CA LEU A 36 22.02 38.10 14.66
C LEU A 36 21.48 37.90 13.23
N GLU A 37 21.96 38.70 12.28
CA GLU A 37 21.59 38.60 10.85
C GLU A 37 22.01 37.24 10.25
N ASN A 38 23.22 36.75 10.56
CA ASN A 38 23.71 35.45 10.13
C ASN A 38 22.89 34.29 10.74
N VAL A 39 22.53 34.40 12.02
CA VAL A 39 21.69 33.39 12.68
C VAL A 39 20.29 33.36 12.08
N ASN A 40 19.70 34.52 11.81
CA ASN A 40 18.40 34.61 11.17
C ASN A 40 18.43 34.04 9.74
N CYS A 41 19.44 34.38 8.96
CA CYS A 41 19.61 33.84 7.60
C CYS A 41 19.77 32.32 7.61
N LEU A 42 20.56 31.76 8.55
CA LEU A 42 20.70 30.32 8.70
C LEU A 42 19.37 29.67 9.12
N PHE A 43 18.65 30.30 10.05
CA PHE A 43 17.37 29.81 10.53
C PHE A 43 16.32 29.80 9.38
N ASP A 44 16.23 30.87 8.62
CA ASP A 44 15.32 30.95 7.46
C ASP A 44 15.70 29.92 6.38
N ALA A 45 16.99 29.71 6.11
CA ALA A 45 17.45 28.68 5.19
C ALA A 45 17.06 27.27 5.65
N ILE A 46 17.18 26.94 6.94
CA ILE A 46 16.76 25.66 7.51
C ILE A 46 15.24 25.51 7.36
N LEU A 47 14.47 26.50 7.73
CA LEU A 47 13.00 26.45 7.66
C LEU A 47 12.47 26.29 6.22
N THR A 48 13.16 26.86 5.24
CA THR A 48 12.76 26.76 3.83
C THR A 48 13.08 25.39 3.21
N HIS A 49 14.10 24.69 3.71
CA HIS A 49 14.55 23.42 3.15
C HIS A 49 14.06 22.19 3.93
N ILE A 50 13.44 22.38 5.09
CA ILE A 50 12.86 21.28 5.85
C ILE A 50 11.51 20.88 5.22
N HIS A 51 11.36 19.58 4.90
CA HIS A 51 10.09 19.06 4.35
C HIS A 51 9.06 18.81 5.47
N ALA A 52 8.85 19.82 6.30
CA ALA A 52 7.87 19.80 7.38
C ALA A 52 7.34 21.20 7.62
N TYR A 53 6.09 21.33 7.98
CA TYR A 53 5.56 22.60 8.49
C TYR A 53 6.02 22.79 9.93
N VAL A 54 6.67 23.90 10.19
CA VAL A 54 7.08 24.33 11.53
C VAL A 54 6.18 25.46 11.97
N LEU A 55 5.60 25.33 13.16
CA LEU A 55 4.68 26.32 13.72
C LEU A 55 5.14 26.65 15.15
N VAL A 56 5.24 27.92 15.46
CA VAL A 56 5.38 28.41 16.85
C VAL A 56 4.01 28.88 17.28
N ILE A 57 3.49 28.30 18.36
CA ILE A 57 2.15 28.57 18.89
C ILE A 57 2.18 29.05 20.34
N ASP A 58 1.15 29.78 20.75
CA ASP A 58 0.90 30.12 22.15
C ASP A 58 -0.04 29.11 22.83
N SER A 59 -0.34 29.35 24.11
CA SER A 59 -1.23 28.52 24.92
C SER A 59 -2.67 28.47 24.43
N ASP A 60 -3.11 29.43 23.62
CA ASP A 60 -4.42 29.47 22.98
C ASP A 60 -4.44 28.81 21.59
N PHE A 61 -3.33 28.12 21.23
CA PHE A 61 -3.11 27.46 19.95
C PHE A 61 -3.04 28.41 18.74
N LYS A 62 -2.84 29.70 18.95
CA LYS A 62 -2.61 30.68 17.91
C LYS A 62 -1.21 30.48 17.32
N VAL A 63 -1.10 30.53 16.01
CA VAL A 63 0.16 30.45 15.29
C VAL A 63 0.79 31.84 15.27
N LEU A 64 1.96 31.94 15.87
CA LEU A 64 2.74 33.18 15.96
C LEU A 64 3.74 33.30 14.82
N LYS A 65 4.39 32.18 14.47
CA LYS A 65 5.37 32.10 13.39
C LYS A 65 5.25 30.72 12.70
N THR A 66 5.43 30.68 11.38
CA THR A 66 5.38 29.45 10.61
C THR A 66 6.12 29.61 9.28
N ASN A 67 6.64 28.50 8.74
CA ASN A 67 7.13 28.39 7.37
C ASN A 67 6.04 27.88 6.39
N TYR A 68 4.80 27.69 6.84
CA TYR A 68 3.70 27.12 6.04
C TYR A 68 3.49 27.89 4.73
N TYR A 69 3.50 29.23 4.81
CA TYR A 69 3.27 30.08 3.64
C TYR A 69 4.41 30.02 2.62
N ASP A 70 5.65 29.84 3.09
CA ASP A 70 6.82 29.71 2.23
C ASP A 70 6.78 28.37 1.45
N LEU A 71 6.38 27.29 2.12
CA LEU A 71 6.32 25.95 1.53
C LEU A 71 5.09 25.72 0.64
N THR A 72 3.97 26.37 0.95
CA THR A 72 2.72 26.23 0.18
C THR A 72 2.54 27.28 -0.90
N HIS A 73 3.41 28.30 -0.92
CA HIS A 73 3.30 29.47 -1.81
C HIS A 73 1.99 30.26 -1.67
N LEU A 74 1.29 30.09 -0.55
CA LEU A 74 0.08 30.84 -0.21
C LEU A 74 0.45 32.18 0.41
N SER A 75 -0.39 33.18 0.18
CA SER A 75 -0.20 34.50 0.83
C SER A 75 -0.89 34.53 2.19
N PRO A 76 -0.23 35.09 3.23
CA PRO A 76 -0.87 35.33 4.51
C PRO A 76 -2.06 36.30 4.33
N ASP A 77 -3.22 35.95 4.86
CA ASP A 77 -4.42 36.80 4.82
C ASP A 77 -4.51 37.84 5.95
N GLY A 78 -3.46 37.95 6.74
CA GLY A 78 -3.36 38.88 7.87
C GLY A 78 -4.25 38.54 9.07
N LYS A 79 -4.98 37.42 9.05
CA LYS A 79 -5.82 36.97 10.16
C LYS A 79 -5.03 36.07 11.11
N GLU A 80 -5.34 36.22 12.39
CA GLU A 80 -4.84 35.28 13.41
C GLU A 80 -5.44 33.90 13.16
N LYS A 81 -4.59 32.89 13.02
CA LYS A 81 -4.99 31.50 12.76
C LYS A 81 -4.53 30.59 13.89
N ARG A 82 -5.39 29.64 14.25
CA ARG A 82 -4.99 28.48 15.06
C ARG A 82 -4.45 27.37 14.15
N VAL A 83 -3.82 26.37 14.73
CA VAL A 83 -3.17 25.26 14.00
C VAL A 83 -4.11 24.64 12.94
N GLY A 84 -5.35 24.31 13.31
CA GLY A 84 -6.29 23.70 12.36
C GLY A 84 -6.81 24.66 11.30
N ASP A 85 -6.87 25.97 11.57
CA ASP A 85 -7.25 26.97 10.58
C ASP A 85 -6.14 27.13 9.54
N LEU A 86 -4.88 27.12 9.99
CA LEU A 86 -3.72 27.19 9.12
C LEU A 86 -3.63 25.98 8.19
N LEU A 87 -3.80 24.77 8.77
CA LEU A 87 -3.76 23.50 8.03
C LEU A 87 -5.04 23.22 7.23
N GLN A 88 -5.98 24.16 7.17
CA GLN A 88 -7.24 24.04 6.46
C GLN A 88 -8.07 22.80 6.84
N CYS A 89 -8.08 22.44 8.14
CA CYS A 89 -8.83 21.32 8.64
C CYS A 89 -10.33 21.52 8.42
N ARG A 90 -11.03 20.50 7.89
CA ARG A 90 -12.47 20.53 7.61
C ARG A 90 -13.28 21.00 8.80
N ASN A 91 -13.01 20.49 10.00
CA ASN A 91 -13.74 20.87 11.22
C ASN A 91 -13.50 22.33 11.62
N ALA A 92 -12.30 22.87 11.32
CA ALA A 92 -12.01 24.28 11.55
C ALA A 92 -12.76 25.18 10.57
N LEU A 93 -12.80 24.80 9.30
CA LEU A 93 -13.47 25.57 8.24
C LEU A 93 -14.99 25.53 8.37
N SER A 94 -15.56 24.40 8.87
CA SER A 94 -17.02 24.26 9.05
C SER A 94 -17.56 25.04 10.25
N ALA A 95 -16.71 25.46 11.18
CA ALA A 95 -17.12 26.14 12.40
C ALA A 95 -16.87 27.65 12.33
N LYS A 96 -17.88 28.47 12.65
CA LYS A 96 -17.78 29.94 12.63
C LYS A 96 -16.64 30.49 13.50
N GLY A 97 -16.25 29.79 14.56
CA GLY A 97 -15.19 30.19 15.49
C GLY A 97 -13.82 29.56 15.15
N GLY A 98 -13.68 28.81 14.04
CA GLY A 98 -12.45 28.19 13.61
C GLY A 98 -12.05 26.97 14.42
N CYS A 99 -10.77 26.64 14.40
CA CYS A 99 -10.20 25.48 15.08
C CYS A 99 -10.51 25.48 16.58
N GLY A 100 -11.04 24.37 17.08
CA GLY A 100 -11.38 24.19 18.49
C GLY A 100 -12.84 24.50 18.85
N THR A 101 -13.64 24.98 17.92
CA THR A 101 -15.05 25.35 18.19
C THR A 101 -16.07 24.36 17.61
N HIS A 102 -15.63 23.45 16.76
CA HIS A 102 -16.47 22.36 16.26
C HIS A 102 -16.60 21.24 17.30
N ALA A 103 -17.74 20.53 17.32
CA ALA A 103 -17.99 19.45 18.29
C ALA A 103 -16.89 18.38 18.27
N PHE A 104 -16.45 17.94 17.11
CA PHE A 104 -15.36 16.96 16.95
C PHE A 104 -13.97 17.46 17.36
N CYS A 105 -13.78 18.76 17.59
CA CYS A 105 -12.52 19.28 18.09
C CYS A 105 -12.23 18.91 19.54
N GLN A 106 -13.23 18.46 20.31
CA GLN A 106 -13.04 17.98 21.67
C GLN A 106 -12.30 16.64 21.71
N GLU A 107 -12.51 15.80 20.70
CA GLU A 107 -11.87 14.48 20.53
C GLU A 107 -10.66 14.52 19.59
N CYS A 108 -10.23 15.69 19.15
CA CYS A 108 -9.10 15.84 18.22
C CYS A 108 -7.79 15.41 18.88
N PRO A 109 -7.10 14.36 18.37
CA PRO A 109 -5.87 13.87 18.98
C PRO A 109 -4.75 14.93 19.01
N VAL A 110 -4.65 15.73 17.96
CA VAL A 110 -3.65 16.81 17.84
C VAL A 110 -3.90 17.88 18.91
N ARG A 111 -5.15 18.33 19.05
CA ARG A 111 -5.50 19.31 20.06
C ARG A 111 -5.30 18.78 21.48
N GLY A 112 -5.63 17.51 21.70
CA GLY A 112 -5.42 16.83 22.98
C GLY A 112 -3.95 16.76 23.36
N ALA A 113 -3.08 16.39 22.42
CA ALA A 113 -1.64 16.31 22.62
C ALA A 113 -1.02 17.68 22.93
N ILE A 114 -1.35 18.71 22.15
CA ILE A 114 -0.88 20.08 22.37
C ILE A 114 -1.33 20.58 23.77
N GLY A 115 -2.62 20.42 24.11
CA GLY A 115 -3.15 20.85 25.39
C GLY A 115 -2.53 20.10 26.59
N ASN A 116 -2.24 18.82 26.46
CA ASN A 116 -1.53 18.04 27.46
C ASN A 116 -0.08 18.50 27.62
N ALA A 117 0.61 18.77 26.52
CA ALA A 117 1.98 19.24 26.53
C ALA A 117 2.12 20.61 27.22
N PHE A 118 1.22 21.56 26.96
CA PHE A 118 1.18 22.84 27.70
C PHE A 118 0.93 22.65 29.20
N ARG A 119 -0.04 21.82 29.57
CA ARG A 119 -0.37 21.55 30.98
C ARG A 119 0.77 20.88 31.75
N GLN A 120 1.47 19.95 31.11
CA GLN A 120 2.56 19.18 31.73
C GLN A 120 3.92 19.83 31.52
N LYS A 121 4.01 20.87 30.70
CA LYS A 121 5.28 21.52 30.27
C LYS A 121 6.28 20.50 29.71
N LYS A 122 5.79 19.59 28.87
CA LYS A 122 6.55 18.49 28.25
C LYS A 122 6.40 18.49 26.76
N GLU A 123 7.33 17.83 26.10
CA GLU A 123 7.27 17.52 24.68
C GLU A 123 6.41 16.30 24.40
N PHE A 124 5.98 16.17 23.15
CA PHE A 124 5.43 14.93 22.57
C PHE A 124 6.03 14.72 21.19
N THR A 125 6.23 13.46 20.81
CA THR A 125 6.86 13.08 19.55
C THR A 125 5.99 12.09 18.79
N ASP A 126 6.07 12.13 17.47
CA ASP A 126 5.58 11.13 16.52
C ASP A 126 4.07 10.80 16.68
N LEU A 127 3.27 11.79 17.07
CA LEU A 127 1.82 11.64 17.09
C LEU A 127 1.32 11.51 15.65
N GLN A 128 0.87 10.33 15.27
CA GLN A 128 0.21 10.12 13.99
C GLN A 128 -1.28 10.42 14.09
N SER A 129 -1.79 11.15 13.13
CA SER A 129 -3.21 11.49 13.04
C SER A 129 -3.63 11.67 11.59
N SER A 130 -4.90 11.37 11.30
CA SER A 130 -5.49 11.66 9.99
C SER A 130 -6.33 12.92 10.09
N LEU A 131 -6.09 13.86 9.19
CA LEU A 131 -6.83 15.11 9.07
C LEU A 131 -7.56 15.14 7.72
N ASN A 132 -8.77 15.67 7.70
CA ASN A 132 -9.42 16.01 6.43
C ASN A 132 -9.12 17.49 6.15
N ILE A 133 -8.28 17.77 5.17
CA ILE A 133 -7.86 19.10 4.78
C ILE A 133 -8.53 19.52 3.48
N ALA A 134 -8.85 20.81 3.35
CA ALA A 134 -9.40 21.35 2.12
C ALA A 134 -8.30 21.51 1.07
N ILE A 135 -8.56 21.03 -0.15
CA ILE A 135 -7.79 21.37 -1.35
C ILE A 135 -8.45 22.56 -2.04
N ASP A 136 -9.77 22.58 -2.05
CA ASP A 136 -10.61 23.62 -2.64
C ASP A 136 -11.80 23.92 -1.72
N GLU A 137 -12.63 24.93 -2.09
CA GLU A 137 -13.80 25.32 -1.29
C GLU A 137 -14.79 24.19 -0.98
N HIS A 138 -14.80 23.13 -1.81
CA HIS A 138 -15.76 22.01 -1.71
C HIS A 138 -15.11 20.64 -1.64
N GLU A 139 -13.79 20.54 -1.80
CA GLU A 139 -13.06 19.28 -1.86
C GLU A 139 -12.16 19.09 -0.64
N PHE A 140 -12.32 17.97 0.04
CA PHE A 140 -11.52 17.60 1.20
C PHE A 140 -10.80 16.28 0.94
N VAL A 141 -9.51 16.25 1.24
CA VAL A 141 -8.68 15.05 1.14
C VAL A 141 -8.21 14.62 2.52
N LYS A 142 -8.18 13.31 2.71
CA LYS A 142 -7.58 12.72 3.90
C LYS A 142 -6.06 12.86 3.79
N CYS A 143 -5.47 13.56 4.74
CA CYS A 143 -4.03 13.73 4.88
C CYS A 143 -3.59 13.05 6.18
N ASP A 144 -2.65 12.11 6.08
CA ASP A 144 -2.04 11.50 7.25
C ASP A 144 -0.83 12.33 7.66
N VAL A 145 -0.83 12.79 8.91
CA VAL A 145 0.21 13.66 9.45
C VAL A 145 0.91 13.04 10.65
N MET A 146 2.20 13.32 10.76
CA MET A 146 2.99 13.04 11.97
C MET A 146 3.39 14.36 12.61
N ILE A 147 2.99 14.54 13.87
CA ILE A 147 3.14 15.81 14.59
C ILE A 147 3.98 15.59 15.83
N SER A 148 4.98 16.44 16.02
CA SER A 148 5.76 16.52 17.24
C SER A 148 5.71 17.94 17.81
N GLY A 149 5.79 18.09 19.12
CA GLY A 149 5.73 19.38 19.78
C GLY A 149 6.72 19.50 20.91
N VAL A 150 7.47 20.60 20.97
CA VAL A 150 8.42 20.91 22.02
C VAL A 150 7.95 22.15 22.77
N PHE A 151 7.68 22.00 24.07
CA PHE A 151 7.35 23.11 24.96
C PHE A 151 8.59 23.95 25.28
N MET A 152 8.44 25.26 25.27
CA MET A 152 9.49 26.19 25.65
C MET A 152 8.91 27.44 26.30
N THR A 153 9.75 28.14 27.08
CA THR A 153 9.44 29.46 27.63
C THR A 153 10.37 30.50 26.99
N LEU A 154 9.80 31.49 26.32
CA LEU A 154 10.55 32.57 25.69
C LEU A 154 9.97 33.92 26.18
N ASP A 155 10.86 34.79 26.69
CA ASP A 155 10.48 36.09 27.25
C ASP A 155 9.38 36.01 28.35
N SER A 156 9.43 34.96 29.18
CA SER A 156 8.44 34.65 30.23
C SER A 156 7.06 34.21 29.71
N GLU A 157 6.92 34.00 28.39
CA GLU A 157 5.70 33.50 27.77
C GLU A 157 5.86 32.03 27.38
N GLU A 158 4.77 31.27 27.59
CA GLU A 158 4.74 29.85 27.22
C GLU A 158 4.49 29.71 25.71
N ARG A 159 5.34 28.96 25.05
CA ARG A 159 5.33 28.69 23.63
C ARG A 159 5.51 27.20 23.34
N MET A 160 5.08 26.78 22.17
CA MET A 160 5.37 25.45 21.67
C MET A 160 5.81 25.54 20.22
N VAL A 161 6.87 24.82 19.90
CA VAL A 161 7.27 24.58 18.51
C VAL A 161 6.68 23.26 18.06
N LEU A 162 5.84 23.29 17.04
CA LEU A 162 5.27 22.11 16.41
C LEU A 162 5.98 21.84 15.08
N THR A 163 6.23 20.57 14.80
CA THR A 163 6.58 20.09 13.46
C THR A 163 5.46 19.20 12.94
N VAL A 164 5.02 19.44 11.72
CA VAL A 164 3.96 18.68 11.06
C VAL A 164 4.50 18.13 9.75
N HIS A 165 4.61 16.82 9.67
CA HIS A 165 5.03 16.09 8.47
C HIS A 165 3.81 15.46 7.81
N ASP A 166 3.66 15.68 6.51
CA ASP A 166 2.73 14.90 5.70
C ASP A 166 3.36 13.53 5.41
N ILE A 167 2.73 12.48 5.93
CA ILE A 167 3.15 11.08 5.76
C ILE A 167 2.18 10.29 4.89
N THR A 168 1.29 10.97 4.17
CA THR A 168 0.24 10.32 3.36
C THR A 168 0.84 9.39 2.30
N SER A 169 1.83 9.87 1.55
CA SER A 169 2.51 9.08 0.52
C SER A 169 3.27 7.89 1.10
N ILE A 170 3.87 8.06 2.27
CA ILE A 170 4.60 6.98 2.97
C ILE A 170 3.61 5.88 3.36
N LYS A 171 2.49 6.23 4.00
CA LYS A 171 1.45 5.25 4.39
C LYS A 171 0.84 4.54 3.19
N GLN A 172 0.53 5.27 2.12
CA GLN A 172 0.01 4.66 0.89
C GLN A 172 1.00 3.65 0.28
N THR A 173 2.29 3.98 0.32
CA THR A 173 3.34 3.07 -0.17
C THR A 173 3.48 1.84 0.74
N GLU A 174 3.42 2.00 2.05
CA GLU A 174 3.45 0.90 3.02
C GLU A 174 2.24 -0.03 2.85
N GLU A 175 1.02 0.52 2.69
CA GLU A 175 -0.19 -0.25 2.45
C GLU A 175 -0.13 -1.02 1.12
N ALA A 176 0.31 -0.37 0.03
CA ALA A 176 0.47 -1.01 -1.27
C ALA A 176 1.53 -2.13 -1.23
N LEU A 177 2.64 -1.91 -0.50
CA LEU A 177 3.68 -2.92 -0.32
C LEU A 177 3.17 -4.12 0.50
N ALA A 178 2.42 -3.87 1.57
CA ALA A 178 1.82 -4.92 2.39
C ALA A 178 0.84 -5.78 1.56
N GLU A 179 -0.02 -5.15 0.75
CA GLU A 179 -0.94 -5.84 -0.13
C GLU A 179 -0.22 -6.66 -1.21
N ALA A 180 0.82 -6.10 -1.84
CA ALA A 180 1.63 -6.81 -2.82
C ALA A 180 2.35 -8.01 -2.22
N LYS A 181 2.89 -7.86 -1.01
CA LYS A 181 3.53 -8.95 -0.26
C LYS A 181 2.55 -10.07 0.06
N GLU A 182 1.36 -9.75 0.57
CA GLU A 182 0.33 -10.75 0.86
C GLU A 182 -0.08 -11.53 -0.38
N LYS A 183 -0.29 -10.83 -1.51
CA LYS A 183 -0.59 -11.47 -2.80
C LYS A 183 0.53 -12.41 -3.24
N ALA A 184 1.78 -12.00 -3.11
CA ALA A 184 2.94 -12.82 -3.47
C ALA A 184 3.06 -14.07 -2.57
N GLU A 185 2.89 -13.93 -1.25
CA GLU A 185 2.93 -15.05 -0.31
C GLU A 185 1.79 -16.05 -0.54
N ASN A 186 0.59 -15.58 -0.86
CA ASN A 186 -0.55 -16.42 -1.19
C ASN A 186 -0.33 -17.18 -2.52
N ALA A 187 0.24 -16.52 -3.54
CA ALA A 187 0.60 -17.16 -4.79
C ALA A 187 1.67 -18.25 -4.59
N ASP A 188 2.71 -17.98 -3.80
CA ASP A 188 3.78 -18.95 -3.50
C ASP A 188 3.25 -20.16 -2.72
N ARG A 189 2.38 -19.93 -1.72
CA ARG A 189 1.72 -21.00 -0.96
C ARG A 189 0.85 -21.87 -1.85
N SER A 190 0.07 -21.25 -2.75
CA SER A 190 -0.78 -21.96 -3.71
C SER A 190 0.06 -22.81 -4.66
N LYS A 191 1.17 -22.26 -5.17
CA LYS A 191 2.12 -22.98 -6.03
C LYS A 191 2.76 -24.17 -5.32
N SER A 192 3.16 -23.99 -4.07
CA SER A 192 3.76 -25.07 -3.26
C SER A 192 2.76 -26.19 -2.97
N ALA A 193 1.52 -25.84 -2.61
CA ALA A 193 0.45 -26.81 -2.41
C ALA A 193 0.11 -27.56 -3.70
N PHE A 194 0.07 -26.86 -4.85
CA PHE A 194 -0.13 -27.48 -6.16
C PHE A 194 0.96 -28.51 -6.48
N LEU A 195 2.24 -28.16 -6.32
CA LEU A 195 3.36 -29.08 -6.58
C LEU A 195 3.33 -30.31 -5.67
N ALA A 196 2.98 -30.12 -4.39
CA ALA A 196 2.85 -31.23 -3.44
C ALA A 196 1.71 -32.19 -3.86
N ASN A 197 0.55 -31.64 -4.23
CA ASN A 197 -0.59 -32.43 -4.70
C ASN A 197 -0.26 -33.17 -6.01
N MET A 198 0.36 -32.48 -6.97
CA MET A 198 0.77 -33.10 -8.24
C MET A 198 1.75 -34.24 -8.03
N SER A 199 2.72 -34.08 -7.11
CA SER A 199 3.65 -35.15 -6.76
C SER A 199 2.94 -36.39 -6.21
N HIS A 200 1.90 -36.20 -5.41
CA HIS A 200 1.09 -37.30 -4.89
C HIS A 200 0.23 -37.95 -5.98
N GLU A 201 -0.44 -37.15 -6.81
CA GLU A 201 -1.28 -37.62 -7.91
C GLU A 201 -0.49 -38.38 -8.98
N ILE A 202 0.77 -38.04 -9.25
CA ILE A 202 1.68 -38.75 -10.15
C ILE A 202 2.17 -40.04 -9.49
N ARG A 203 2.51 -40.04 -8.21
CA ARG A 203 3.09 -41.19 -7.51
C ARG A 203 2.14 -42.36 -7.45
N THR A 204 0.85 -42.12 -7.26
CA THR A 204 -0.15 -43.19 -7.09
C THR A 204 -0.26 -44.06 -8.34
N PRO A 205 -0.54 -43.57 -9.55
CA PRO A 205 -0.58 -44.39 -10.75
C PRO A 205 0.79 -44.99 -11.11
N LEU A 206 1.88 -44.24 -10.88
CA LEU A 206 3.21 -44.78 -11.14
C LEU A 206 3.54 -46.01 -10.27
N ASN A 207 3.23 -45.98 -8.99
CA ASN A 207 3.42 -47.11 -8.11
C ASN A 207 2.55 -48.30 -8.51
N ALA A 208 1.31 -48.04 -8.99
CA ALA A 208 0.46 -49.11 -9.55
C ALA A 208 1.08 -49.72 -10.81
N ILE A 209 1.58 -48.91 -11.74
CA ILE A 209 2.25 -49.39 -12.94
C ILE A 209 3.45 -50.27 -12.57
N VAL A 210 4.33 -49.81 -11.69
CA VAL A 210 5.49 -50.58 -11.26
C VAL A 210 5.09 -51.88 -10.58
N GLY A 211 4.20 -51.86 -9.58
CA GLY A 211 3.79 -53.03 -8.85
C GLY A 211 3.06 -54.07 -9.69
N PHE A 212 2.13 -53.63 -10.55
CA PHE A 212 1.41 -54.59 -11.43
C PHE A 212 2.27 -55.09 -12.59
N SER A 213 3.31 -54.36 -13.00
CA SER A 213 4.28 -54.88 -13.99
C SER A 213 5.08 -56.06 -13.43
N GLU A 214 5.47 -56.03 -12.15
CA GLU A 214 6.13 -57.16 -11.48
C GLU A 214 5.17 -58.36 -11.32
N LEU A 215 3.93 -58.13 -10.95
CA LEU A 215 2.90 -59.15 -10.85
C LEU A 215 2.57 -59.80 -12.21
N LEU A 216 2.54 -59.00 -13.28
CA LEU A 216 2.32 -59.47 -14.64
C LEU A 216 3.44 -60.43 -15.06
N ALA A 217 4.70 -60.13 -14.69
CA ALA A 217 5.84 -60.98 -15.00
C ALA A 217 5.78 -62.34 -14.25
N ALA A 218 5.11 -62.41 -13.11
CA ALA A 218 4.94 -63.58 -12.28
C ALA A 218 3.59 -64.33 -12.50
N ALA A 219 2.70 -63.79 -13.37
CA ALA A 219 1.37 -64.34 -13.60
C ALA A 219 1.42 -65.69 -14.32
N ASN A 220 0.68 -66.69 -13.80
CA ASN A 220 0.65 -68.04 -14.33
C ASN A 220 -0.61 -68.32 -15.17
N THR A 221 -1.67 -67.51 -15.06
CA THR A 221 -2.93 -67.67 -15.81
C THR A 221 -3.18 -66.50 -16.77
N GLU A 222 -3.85 -66.78 -17.88
CA GLU A 222 -4.22 -65.72 -18.85
C GLU A 222 -5.22 -64.71 -18.25
N GLU A 223 -6.08 -65.14 -17.33
CA GLU A 223 -7.02 -64.27 -16.64
C GLU A 223 -6.31 -63.24 -15.74
N GLU A 224 -5.29 -63.68 -15.00
CA GLU A 224 -4.45 -62.81 -14.19
C GLU A 224 -3.70 -61.80 -15.05
N LYS A 225 -3.09 -62.27 -16.17
CA LYS A 225 -2.39 -61.38 -17.13
C LYS A 225 -3.32 -60.33 -17.69
N GLN A 226 -4.51 -60.71 -18.14
CA GLN A 226 -5.47 -59.79 -18.69
C GLN A 226 -5.90 -58.70 -17.68
N LYS A 227 -6.16 -59.12 -16.44
CA LYS A 227 -6.49 -58.21 -15.35
C LYS A 227 -5.35 -57.21 -15.04
N TYR A 228 -4.11 -57.68 -14.98
CA TYR A 228 -2.97 -56.82 -14.71
C TYR A 228 -2.70 -55.85 -15.88
N LEU A 229 -2.84 -56.29 -17.11
CA LEU A 229 -2.74 -55.45 -18.29
C LEU A 229 -3.79 -54.32 -18.31
N GLU A 230 -5.03 -54.64 -17.92
CA GLU A 230 -6.10 -53.63 -17.82
C GLU A 230 -5.79 -52.56 -16.77
N ILE A 231 -5.26 -52.98 -15.59
CA ILE A 231 -4.84 -52.05 -14.55
C ILE A 231 -3.66 -51.20 -15.00
N LEU A 232 -2.66 -51.78 -15.67
CA LEU A 232 -1.52 -51.06 -16.24
C LEU A 232 -1.96 -50.05 -17.26
N HIS A 233 -2.86 -50.42 -18.18
CA HIS A 233 -3.39 -49.52 -19.20
C HIS A 233 -4.12 -48.34 -18.58
N THR A 234 -5.05 -48.60 -17.66
CA THR A 234 -5.83 -47.56 -16.98
C THR A 234 -4.94 -46.56 -16.25
N ASN A 235 -3.92 -47.03 -15.49
CA ASN A 235 -3.00 -46.15 -14.75
C ASN A 235 -2.06 -45.38 -15.67
N SER A 236 -1.67 -45.96 -16.83
CA SER A 236 -0.86 -45.27 -17.85
C SER A 236 -1.64 -44.14 -18.52
N GLU A 237 -2.91 -44.38 -18.87
CA GLU A 237 -3.79 -43.34 -19.40
C GLU A 237 -4.01 -42.19 -18.40
N LEU A 238 -4.24 -42.53 -17.11
CA LEU A 238 -4.38 -41.55 -16.05
C LEU A 238 -3.11 -40.67 -15.91
N LEU A 239 -1.92 -41.30 -15.94
CA LEU A 239 -0.66 -40.60 -15.83
C LEU A 239 -0.44 -39.64 -17.04
N LEU A 240 -0.73 -40.11 -18.27
CA LEU A 240 -0.65 -39.29 -19.46
C LEU A 240 -1.60 -38.09 -19.41
N GLN A 241 -2.82 -38.29 -18.89
CA GLN A 241 -3.77 -37.18 -18.70
C GLN A 241 -3.23 -36.17 -17.69
N LEU A 242 -2.71 -36.58 -16.54
CA LEU A 242 -2.13 -35.69 -15.52
C LEU A 242 -0.95 -34.87 -16.08
N VAL A 243 -0.06 -35.50 -16.87
CA VAL A 243 1.06 -34.79 -17.50
C VAL A 243 0.55 -33.74 -18.48
N ASN A 244 -0.46 -34.07 -19.30
CA ASN A 244 -1.05 -33.12 -20.25
C ASN A 244 -1.73 -31.95 -19.50
N ASP A 245 -2.44 -32.22 -18.41
CA ASP A 245 -3.09 -31.18 -17.60
C ASP A 245 -2.06 -30.22 -16.97
N ILE A 246 -0.92 -30.74 -16.50
CA ILE A 246 0.21 -29.91 -15.98
C ILE A 246 0.82 -29.06 -17.10
N LEU A 247 1.02 -29.63 -18.30
CA LEU A 247 1.57 -28.89 -19.43
C LEU A 247 0.61 -27.81 -19.93
N ASP A 248 -0.69 -28.10 -19.97
CA ASP A 248 -1.71 -27.10 -20.33
C ASP A 248 -1.74 -25.96 -19.30
N LEU A 249 -1.70 -26.26 -17.99
CA LEU A 249 -1.64 -25.24 -16.95
C LEU A 249 -0.38 -24.38 -17.09
N SER A 250 0.78 -25.00 -17.34
CA SER A 250 2.04 -24.30 -17.55
C SER A 250 1.99 -23.34 -18.73
N LYS A 251 1.33 -23.74 -19.85
CA LYS A 251 1.13 -22.89 -21.01
C LYS A 251 0.16 -21.74 -20.74
N ILE A 252 -0.88 -21.98 -19.94
CA ILE A 252 -1.83 -20.94 -19.52
C ILE A 252 -1.11 -19.90 -18.64
N GLU A 253 -0.35 -20.33 -17.64
CA GLU A 253 0.42 -19.41 -16.76
C GLU A 253 1.47 -18.60 -17.53
N ALA A 254 2.11 -19.21 -18.52
CA ALA A 254 3.08 -18.52 -19.39
C ALA A 254 2.42 -17.64 -20.48
N GLY A 255 1.09 -17.69 -20.64
CA GLY A 255 0.39 -16.98 -21.73
C GLY A 255 0.72 -17.52 -23.13
N THR A 256 1.21 -18.76 -23.23
CA THR A 256 1.67 -19.39 -24.47
C THR A 256 0.70 -20.46 -25.00
N LEU A 257 -0.52 -20.54 -24.42
CA LEU A 257 -1.53 -21.46 -24.89
C LEU A 257 -2.02 -21.02 -26.27
N GLU A 258 -1.79 -21.85 -27.28
CA GLU A 258 -2.27 -21.63 -28.64
C GLU A 258 -3.65 -22.31 -28.83
N PHE A 259 -4.55 -21.60 -29.53
CA PHE A 259 -5.87 -22.09 -29.90
C PHE A 259 -5.92 -22.31 -31.40
N VAL A 260 -6.48 -23.47 -31.81
CA VAL A 260 -6.71 -23.81 -33.21
C VAL A 260 -8.18 -23.55 -33.53
N TYR A 261 -8.47 -22.34 -34.01
CA TYR A 261 -9.81 -21.93 -34.32
C TYR A 261 -10.34 -22.57 -35.61
N SER A 262 -11.59 -23.08 -35.56
CA SER A 262 -12.34 -23.61 -36.68
C SER A 262 -13.83 -23.38 -36.45
N ASP A 263 -14.62 -23.50 -37.51
CA ASP A 263 -16.08 -23.46 -37.40
C ASP A 263 -16.58 -24.82 -36.90
N VAL A 264 -17.14 -24.84 -35.71
CA VAL A 264 -17.56 -26.02 -34.97
C VAL A 264 -19.07 -25.98 -34.75
N ASP A 265 -19.78 -27.04 -35.16
CA ASP A 265 -21.16 -27.25 -34.75
C ASP A 265 -21.20 -27.84 -33.34
N ILE A 266 -21.63 -27.02 -32.37
CA ILE A 266 -21.68 -27.39 -30.96
C ILE A 266 -22.68 -28.54 -30.72
N ASN A 267 -23.78 -28.59 -31.45
CA ASN A 267 -24.77 -29.68 -31.33
C ASN A 267 -24.14 -31.03 -31.70
N LEU A 268 -23.38 -31.08 -32.78
CA LEU A 268 -22.67 -32.31 -33.18
C LEU A 268 -21.60 -32.68 -32.15
N LEU A 269 -20.83 -31.71 -31.68
CA LEU A 269 -19.82 -31.95 -30.66
C LEU A 269 -20.42 -32.53 -29.37
N LEU A 270 -21.51 -31.97 -28.87
CA LEU A 270 -22.20 -32.46 -27.68
C LEU A 270 -22.77 -33.87 -27.86
N ASN A 271 -23.35 -34.16 -29.03
CA ASN A 271 -23.84 -35.50 -29.35
C ASN A 271 -22.69 -36.54 -29.40
N ASP A 272 -21.54 -36.18 -29.98
CA ASP A 272 -20.36 -37.05 -30.00
C ASP A 272 -19.90 -37.37 -28.58
N LEU A 273 -19.85 -36.36 -27.71
CA LEU A 273 -19.46 -36.50 -26.29
C LEU A 273 -20.51 -37.34 -25.52
N GLU A 274 -21.81 -37.12 -25.76
CA GLU A 274 -22.85 -37.92 -25.12
C GLU A 274 -22.67 -39.41 -25.44
N GLN A 275 -22.48 -39.74 -26.72
CA GLN A 275 -22.27 -41.14 -27.14
C GLN A 275 -21.04 -41.74 -26.48
N LEU A 276 -19.93 -40.99 -26.43
CA LEU A 276 -18.69 -41.43 -25.80
C LEU A 276 -18.88 -41.70 -24.31
N PHE A 277 -19.54 -40.82 -23.58
CA PHE A 277 -19.77 -40.97 -22.16
C PHE A 277 -20.83 -42.06 -21.85
N ARG A 278 -21.85 -42.25 -22.68
CA ARG A 278 -22.81 -43.37 -22.57
C ARG A 278 -22.11 -44.71 -22.68
N MET A 279 -21.16 -44.88 -23.61
CA MET A 279 -20.34 -46.08 -23.70
C MET A 279 -19.46 -46.30 -22.46
N LYS A 280 -18.88 -45.19 -21.93
CA LYS A 280 -17.98 -45.27 -20.77
C LYS A 280 -18.69 -45.64 -19.47
N ILE A 281 -19.91 -45.18 -19.23
CA ILE A 281 -20.67 -45.47 -18.01
C ILE A 281 -21.36 -46.85 -18.08
N GLY A 282 -21.51 -47.44 -19.26
CA GLY A 282 -22.16 -48.74 -19.48
C GLY A 282 -23.68 -48.73 -19.32
N SER A 283 -24.31 -49.82 -19.74
CA SER A 283 -25.77 -49.95 -19.77
C SER A 283 -26.45 -50.10 -18.41
N ASN A 284 -25.69 -50.44 -17.36
CA ASN A 284 -26.22 -50.66 -16.02
C ASN A 284 -26.03 -49.49 -15.06
N SER A 285 -25.58 -48.33 -15.53
CA SER A 285 -25.42 -47.14 -14.72
C SER A 285 -26.79 -46.57 -14.33
N PRO A 286 -26.99 -46.12 -13.09
CA PRO A 286 -28.17 -45.38 -12.69
C PRO A 286 -28.19 -43.97 -13.28
N VAL A 287 -27.05 -43.47 -13.69
CA VAL A 287 -26.92 -42.11 -14.28
C VAL A 287 -27.18 -42.14 -15.77
N GLN A 288 -28.01 -41.26 -16.26
CA GLN A 288 -28.29 -41.07 -17.69
C GLN A 288 -27.69 -39.70 -18.14
N ILE A 289 -27.08 -39.72 -19.33
CA ILE A 289 -26.58 -38.49 -19.97
C ILE A 289 -27.50 -38.20 -21.12
N ILE A 290 -28.06 -37.01 -21.15
CA ILE A 290 -28.99 -36.52 -22.15
C ILE A 290 -28.52 -35.17 -22.66
N THR A 291 -28.40 -35.02 -23.98
CA THR A 291 -28.12 -33.73 -24.62
C THR A 291 -29.40 -33.16 -25.18
N GLU A 292 -29.75 -31.94 -24.81
CA GLU A 292 -30.88 -31.21 -25.38
C GLU A 292 -30.34 -29.99 -26.14
N SER A 293 -30.62 -29.95 -27.45
CA SER A 293 -30.21 -28.82 -28.28
C SER A 293 -31.24 -27.70 -28.18
N GLY A 294 -30.83 -26.54 -27.66
CA GLY A 294 -31.67 -25.32 -27.57
C GLY A 294 -31.87 -24.60 -28.92
N LEU A 295 -31.03 -24.91 -29.92
CA LEU A 295 -31.03 -24.32 -31.25
C LEU A 295 -30.93 -25.44 -32.31
N PRO A 296 -31.58 -25.28 -33.49
CA PRO A 296 -31.48 -26.28 -34.56
C PRO A 296 -30.07 -26.45 -35.12
N SER A 297 -29.26 -25.43 -35.09
CA SER A 297 -27.82 -25.41 -35.43
C SER A 297 -27.10 -24.35 -34.60
N CYS A 298 -25.91 -24.67 -34.13
CA CYS A 298 -25.07 -23.77 -33.32
C CYS A 298 -23.62 -23.80 -33.82
N MET A 299 -23.36 -23.02 -34.88
CA MET A 299 -22.00 -22.87 -35.42
C MET A 299 -21.24 -21.79 -34.65
N VAL A 300 -20.08 -22.14 -34.10
CA VAL A 300 -19.23 -21.26 -33.35
C VAL A 300 -17.79 -21.36 -33.85
N HIS A 301 -17.14 -20.21 -34.07
CA HIS A 301 -15.72 -20.16 -34.43
C HIS A 301 -14.87 -20.33 -33.18
N THR A 302 -14.38 -21.54 -32.91
CA THR A 302 -13.69 -21.91 -31.67
C THR A 302 -12.73 -23.08 -31.89
N ASP A 303 -11.96 -23.41 -30.81
CA ASP A 303 -11.14 -24.63 -30.78
C ASP A 303 -12.02 -25.82 -30.28
N ARG A 304 -12.31 -26.73 -31.22
CA ARG A 304 -13.13 -27.94 -30.96
C ARG A 304 -12.57 -28.77 -29.82
N ASN A 305 -11.24 -28.97 -29.77
CA ASN A 305 -10.60 -29.82 -28.80
C ASN A 305 -10.66 -29.21 -27.39
N ARG A 306 -10.50 -27.91 -27.26
CA ARG A 306 -10.59 -27.20 -25.97
C ARG A 306 -12.02 -27.18 -25.44
N ILE A 307 -13.03 -26.97 -26.30
CA ILE A 307 -14.42 -27.08 -25.87
C ILE A 307 -14.73 -28.51 -25.43
N ALA A 308 -14.31 -29.53 -26.21
CA ALA A 308 -14.49 -30.92 -25.86
C ALA A 308 -13.84 -31.26 -24.53
N GLN A 309 -12.63 -30.78 -24.26
CA GLN A 309 -11.90 -30.95 -23.02
C GLN A 309 -12.66 -30.35 -21.80
N VAL A 310 -13.15 -29.12 -21.92
CA VAL A 310 -13.93 -28.46 -20.87
C VAL A 310 -15.21 -29.22 -20.56
N VAL A 311 -16.00 -29.56 -21.59
CA VAL A 311 -17.25 -30.30 -21.43
C VAL A 311 -17.00 -31.69 -20.84
N SER A 312 -15.97 -32.40 -21.31
CA SER A 312 -15.60 -33.73 -20.78
C SER A 312 -15.23 -33.68 -19.31
N ASN A 313 -14.51 -32.66 -18.87
CA ASN A 313 -14.16 -32.48 -17.46
C ASN A 313 -15.39 -32.27 -16.58
N PHE A 314 -16.35 -31.43 -17.04
CA PHE A 314 -17.60 -31.23 -16.32
C PHE A 314 -18.45 -32.51 -16.27
N VAL A 315 -18.62 -33.20 -17.38
CA VAL A 315 -19.42 -34.45 -17.46
C VAL A 315 -18.78 -35.55 -16.60
N SER A 316 -17.44 -35.73 -16.65
CA SER A 316 -16.73 -36.70 -15.82
C SER A 316 -16.93 -36.41 -14.34
N ASN A 317 -16.83 -35.14 -13.91
CA ASN A 317 -17.08 -34.74 -12.55
C ASN A 317 -18.54 -34.97 -12.14
N ALA A 318 -19.50 -34.64 -13.01
CA ALA A 318 -20.91 -34.90 -12.75
C ALA A 318 -21.19 -36.39 -12.56
N ILE A 319 -20.67 -37.27 -13.41
CA ILE A 319 -20.80 -38.73 -13.27
C ILE A 319 -20.22 -39.22 -11.96
N LYS A 320 -19.04 -38.71 -11.58
CA LYS A 320 -18.34 -39.14 -10.36
C LYS A 320 -19.09 -38.79 -9.06
N PHE A 321 -19.79 -37.65 -9.06
CA PHE A 321 -20.43 -37.09 -7.86
C PHE A 321 -21.97 -37.24 -7.87
N THR A 322 -22.55 -37.79 -8.94
CA THR A 322 -23.99 -38.12 -9.00
C THR A 322 -24.18 -39.55 -8.56
N THR A 323 -24.92 -39.77 -7.49
CA THR A 323 -25.15 -41.09 -6.90
C THR A 323 -26.46 -41.71 -7.34
N GLU A 324 -27.45 -40.93 -7.75
CA GLU A 324 -28.78 -41.37 -8.26
C GLU A 324 -29.37 -40.32 -9.22
#